data_39b36ce3f76d6276705f178bf9ffc751
#
_entry.id   39b36ce3f76d6276705f178bf9ffc751
#
_cell.length_a   1.000
_cell.length_b   1.000
_cell.length_c   1.000
_cell.angle_alpha   90.00
_cell.angle_beta   90.00
_cell.angle_gamma   90.00
#
_symmetry.space_group_name_H-M   'P 1'
#
loop_
_entity.id
_entity.type
_entity.pdbx_description
1 polymer ?
#
loop_
_entity_poly.entity_id
_entity_poly.type
_entity_poly.pdbx_seq_one_letter_code
_entity_poly.pdbx_strand_id
1 'polypeptide(L)'
;TQPTFEQCKYPIMLDKDSSMTGDYTKDFEDFKRTEVVSLLNNQGNTYEEAAVICMDKYRENGNLLFVVNTKTAASEIFRNVTQLNDEEEIKAKVVHLSTNMCPAHRRKAIDDIRRMLDNNERVICITTQLIEAGVDISFKCVIRSSAGLDNIAQAAGRCNRNGEDDRRNVYIIKLKDEYIEKLGKLKEAQRQCGLIVRKYGCEQLLSVDIMKRYFRDYYEDCACDSKGDMLEYQIRNSNYSLLDLLSCNIIFSNDKGNWKSRQAFKTAGDNFRMIDNNTIDIIVPYNEEASRIIEALNGEITISQALELQRKAQQYIVNVYDYTFKKLAENDALNEIKVRQDEKVYIYALKKEFYNNATGLSTEGKPQEAMFV
;
A
#
# COMPACT_ATOMS: atom_id res chain seq x y z
N THR A 1 6.68 -14.23 11.29
CA THR A 1 7.62 -15.33 11.03
C THR A 1 8.60 -15.39 12.17
N GLN A 2 8.57 -16.48 12.92
CA GLN A 2 9.59 -16.73 13.92
C GLN A 2 10.87 -17.13 13.17
N PRO A 3 12.03 -16.52 13.47
CA PRO A 3 13.30 -17.01 12.96
C PRO A 3 13.45 -18.48 13.35
N THR A 4 14.00 -19.28 12.45
CA THR A 4 14.24 -20.69 12.75
C THR A 4 15.20 -20.83 13.95
N PHE A 5 15.11 -21.90 14.70
CA PHE A 5 15.93 -22.16 15.88
C PHE A 5 17.44 -22.05 15.60
N GLU A 6 17.86 -22.38 14.38
CA GLU A 6 19.25 -22.31 13.93
C GLU A 6 19.73 -20.87 13.67
N GLN A 7 18.80 -19.93 13.41
CA GLN A 7 19.11 -18.53 13.13
C GLN A 7 19.17 -17.66 14.39
N CYS A 8 18.69 -18.15 15.53
CA CYS A 8 18.69 -17.43 16.80
C CYS A 8 19.70 -18.01 17.76
N LYS A 9 20.73 -17.24 18.13
CA LYS A 9 21.72 -17.64 19.17
C LYS A 9 21.04 -17.85 20.53
N TYR A 10 19.93 -17.17 20.80
CA TYR A 10 19.14 -17.31 22.04
C TYR A 10 17.65 -17.29 21.65
N PRO A 11 17.12 -18.42 21.16
CA PRO A 11 15.71 -18.48 20.77
C PRO A 11 14.80 -18.40 22.00
N ILE A 12 13.69 -17.71 21.87
CA ILE A 12 12.61 -17.78 22.85
C ILE A 12 11.95 -19.15 22.67
N MET A 13 12.09 -20.00 23.69
CA MET A 13 11.44 -21.31 23.71
C MET A 13 9.96 -21.10 24.04
N LEU A 14 9.09 -21.41 23.08
CA LEU A 14 7.66 -21.43 23.30
C LEU A 14 7.23 -22.88 23.53
N ASP A 15 6.67 -23.17 24.70
CA ASP A 15 6.04 -24.44 24.98
C ASP A 15 4.76 -24.60 24.15
N LYS A 16 4.31 -25.84 23.91
CA LYS A 16 3.06 -26.09 23.19
C LYS A 16 1.85 -25.42 23.85
N ASP A 17 1.91 -25.23 25.15
CA ASP A 17 0.88 -24.60 25.96
C ASP A 17 0.96 -23.06 25.98
N SER A 18 1.94 -22.47 25.27
CA SER A 18 2.09 -21.01 25.14
C SER A 18 1.05 -20.38 24.18
N SER A 19 0.26 -21.19 23.48
CA SER A 19 -0.81 -20.71 22.60
C SER A 19 -2.05 -20.35 23.43
N MET A 20 -2.55 -19.13 23.26
CA MET A 20 -3.79 -18.68 23.91
C MET A 20 -5.06 -19.32 23.32
N THR A 21 -4.98 -19.88 22.11
CA THR A 21 -6.13 -20.38 21.33
C THR A 21 -6.17 -21.91 21.19
N GLY A 22 -5.24 -22.67 21.77
CA GLY A 22 -5.24 -24.13 21.63
C GLY A 22 -5.04 -24.60 20.18
N ASP A 23 -6.05 -25.23 19.58
CA ASP A 23 -6.02 -25.67 18.17
C ASP A 23 -6.46 -24.56 17.23
N TYR A 24 -5.51 -23.70 16.84
CA TYR A 24 -5.74 -22.60 15.90
C TYR A 24 -6.16 -23.05 14.49
N THR A 25 -5.95 -24.31 14.12
CA THR A 25 -6.33 -24.83 12.81
C THR A 25 -7.85 -24.95 12.71
N LYS A 26 -8.48 -25.44 13.77
CA LYS A 26 -9.94 -25.51 13.85
C LYS A 26 -10.55 -24.11 13.88
N ASP A 27 -10.03 -23.23 14.73
CA ASP A 27 -10.50 -21.84 14.81
C ASP A 27 -10.41 -21.14 13.45
N PHE A 28 -9.33 -21.39 12.66
CA PHE A 28 -9.17 -20.81 11.35
C PHE A 28 -10.24 -21.29 10.36
N GLU A 29 -10.60 -22.57 10.35
CA GLU A 29 -11.67 -23.10 9.49
C GLU A 29 -13.05 -22.58 9.92
N ASP A 30 -13.33 -22.49 11.22
CA ASP A 30 -14.58 -21.96 11.77
C ASP A 30 -14.78 -20.47 11.43
N PHE A 31 -13.68 -19.71 11.30
CA PHE A 31 -13.69 -18.29 10.92
C PHE A 31 -13.46 -18.02 9.43
N LYS A 32 -13.40 -19.05 8.58
CA LYS A 32 -13.19 -18.90 7.14
C LYS A 32 -14.43 -18.26 6.49
N ARG A 33 -14.30 -16.99 6.07
CA ARG A 33 -15.39 -16.17 5.50
C ARG A 33 -15.25 -15.92 4.01
N THR A 34 -14.12 -16.33 3.42
CA THR A 34 -13.79 -16.05 2.02
C THR A 34 -13.26 -17.27 1.30
N GLU A 35 -13.53 -17.35 0.00
CA GLU A 35 -12.93 -18.30 -0.91
C GLU A 35 -12.12 -17.56 -1.96
N VAL A 36 -10.90 -18.05 -2.21
CA VAL A 36 -10.04 -17.48 -3.22
C VAL A 36 -10.27 -18.19 -4.55
N VAL A 37 -10.62 -17.43 -5.58
CA VAL A 37 -10.86 -17.92 -6.93
C VAL A 37 -9.80 -17.35 -7.88
N SER A 38 -9.11 -18.23 -8.59
CA SER A 38 -8.11 -17.82 -9.58
C SER A 38 -8.75 -17.51 -10.93
N LEU A 39 -8.58 -16.29 -11.40
CA LEU A 39 -8.81 -15.88 -12.78
C LEU A 39 -7.48 -15.58 -13.49
N LEU A 40 -6.40 -16.19 -13.01
CA LEU A 40 -5.07 -16.01 -13.56
C LEU A 40 -5.00 -16.66 -14.96
N ASN A 41 -4.54 -15.88 -15.92
CA ASN A 41 -4.17 -16.36 -17.24
C ASN A 41 -2.67 -16.12 -17.50
N ASN A 42 -2.07 -16.85 -18.42
CA ASN A 42 -0.63 -16.79 -18.70
C ASN A 42 -0.20 -15.43 -19.28
N GLN A 43 -1.06 -14.79 -20.07
CA GLN A 43 -0.77 -13.52 -20.75
C GLN A 43 -1.01 -12.30 -19.86
N GLY A 44 -1.86 -12.43 -18.82
CA GLY A 44 -2.39 -11.32 -18.05
C GLY A 44 -3.54 -10.61 -18.77
N ASN A 45 -4.30 -9.82 -18.05
CA ASN A 45 -5.40 -9.02 -18.57
C ASN A 45 -4.93 -7.60 -18.86
N THR A 46 -5.40 -6.98 -19.91
CA THR A 46 -5.27 -5.52 -20.11
C THR A 46 -6.12 -4.77 -19.08
N TYR A 47 -5.99 -3.46 -19.00
CA TYR A 47 -6.81 -2.66 -18.09
C TYR A 47 -8.29 -2.66 -18.51
N GLU A 48 -8.57 -2.73 -19.80
CA GLU A 48 -9.93 -2.84 -20.38
C GLU A 48 -10.55 -4.17 -20.01
N GLU A 49 -9.84 -5.28 -20.22
CA GLU A 49 -10.30 -6.62 -19.84
C GLU A 49 -10.55 -6.74 -18.33
N ALA A 50 -9.66 -6.16 -17.53
CA ALA A 50 -9.82 -6.12 -16.08
C ALA A 50 -11.04 -5.28 -15.64
N ALA A 51 -11.35 -4.19 -16.36
CA ALA A 51 -12.54 -3.40 -16.12
C ALA A 51 -13.82 -4.19 -16.46
N VAL A 52 -13.83 -4.95 -17.55
CA VAL A 52 -14.96 -5.84 -17.88
C VAL A 52 -15.17 -6.90 -16.79
N ILE A 53 -14.10 -7.56 -16.33
CA ILE A 53 -14.18 -8.53 -15.21
C ILE A 53 -14.73 -7.83 -13.95
N CYS A 54 -14.30 -6.59 -13.66
CA CYS A 54 -14.79 -5.81 -12.55
C CYS A 54 -16.30 -5.59 -12.63
N MET A 55 -16.80 -5.14 -13.79
CA MET A 55 -18.21 -4.89 -14.01
C MET A 55 -19.06 -6.17 -13.92
N ASP A 56 -18.58 -7.29 -14.46
CA ASP A 56 -19.26 -8.59 -14.35
C ASP A 56 -19.42 -9.01 -12.88
N LYS A 57 -18.34 -8.92 -12.09
CA LYS A 57 -18.39 -9.25 -10.67
C LYS A 57 -19.17 -8.25 -9.83
N TYR A 58 -19.20 -6.98 -10.22
CA TYR A 58 -20.07 -5.98 -9.61
C TYR A 58 -21.57 -6.28 -9.84
N ARG A 59 -21.96 -6.65 -11.06
CA ARG A 59 -23.36 -7.02 -11.36
C ARG A 59 -23.86 -8.18 -10.50
N GLU A 60 -22.98 -9.17 -10.25
CA GLU A 60 -23.27 -10.33 -9.41
C GLU A 60 -23.44 -9.97 -7.91
N ASN A 61 -22.65 -8.98 -7.41
CA ASN A 61 -22.49 -8.78 -5.97
C ASN A 61 -23.02 -7.43 -5.44
N GLY A 62 -23.23 -6.43 -6.30
CA GLY A 62 -23.76 -5.11 -5.94
C GLY A 62 -22.73 -4.13 -5.36
N ASN A 63 -21.67 -4.60 -4.71
CA ASN A 63 -20.51 -3.79 -4.35
C ASN A 63 -19.22 -4.58 -4.49
N LEU A 64 -18.12 -3.86 -4.82
CA LEU A 64 -16.86 -4.49 -5.16
C LEU A 64 -15.66 -3.62 -4.79
N LEU A 65 -14.63 -4.27 -4.27
CA LEU A 65 -13.31 -3.70 -4.05
C LEU A 65 -12.31 -4.28 -5.05
N PHE A 66 -11.61 -3.43 -5.80
CA PHE A 66 -10.54 -3.82 -6.70
C PHE A 66 -9.21 -3.24 -6.22
N VAL A 67 -8.30 -4.10 -5.80
CA VAL A 67 -6.97 -3.73 -5.28
C VAL A 67 -5.89 -4.07 -6.30
N VAL A 68 -5.10 -3.07 -6.67
CA VAL A 68 -3.97 -3.19 -7.62
C VAL A 68 -2.65 -2.80 -6.98
N ASN A 69 -1.53 -3.05 -7.65
CA ASN A 69 -0.20 -2.81 -7.08
C ASN A 69 0.37 -1.42 -7.40
N THR A 70 -0.11 -0.78 -8.49
CA THR A 70 0.43 0.51 -8.94
C THR A 70 -0.65 1.58 -9.07
N LYS A 71 -0.24 2.85 -8.89
CA LYS A 71 -1.15 4.00 -9.03
C LYS A 71 -1.66 4.14 -10.46
N THR A 72 -0.81 3.82 -11.45
CA THR A 72 -1.18 3.86 -12.87
C THR A 72 -2.28 2.84 -13.17
N ALA A 73 -2.11 1.59 -12.73
CA ALA A 73 -3.14 0.57 -12.89
C ALA A 73 -4.47 0.99 -12.23
N ALA A 74 -4.40 1.57 -11.01
CA ALA A 74 -5.60 2.07 -10.34
C ALA A 74 -6.33 3.15 -11.14
N SER A 75 -5.59 4.11 -11.71
CA SER A 75 -6.16 5.22 -12.50
C SER A 75 -6.74 4.72 -13.83
N GLU A 76 -6.03 3.82 -14.53
CA GLU A 76 -6.50 3.29 -15.82
C GLU A 76 -7.75 2.41 -15.66
N ILE A 77 -7.76 1.51 -14.68
CA ILE A 77 -8.94 0.69 -14.38
C ILE A 77 -10.10 1.57 -13.91
N PHE A 78 -9.84 2.58 -13.08
CA PHE A 78 -10.88 3.53 -12.65
C PHE A 78 -11.54 4.22 -13.86
N ARG A 79 -10.74 4.71 -14.82
CA ARG A 79 -11.25 5.35 -16.03
C ARG A 79 -12.13 4.40 -16.86
N ASN A 80 -11.63 3.18 -17.13
CA ASN A 80 -12.33 2.18 -17.91
C ASN A 80 -13.61 1.69 -17.22
N VAL A 81 -13.57 1.45 -15.90
CA VAL A 81 -14.77 1.07 -15.13
C VAL A 81 -15.79 2.20 -15.09
N THR A 82 -15.36 3.45 -14.95
CA THR A 82 -16.29 4.61 -14.98
C THR A 82 -17.01 4.69 -16.33
N GLN A 83 -16.27 4.51 -17.43
CA GLN A 83 -16.85 4.51 -18.77
C GLN A 83 -17.88 3.37 -18.95
N LEU A 84 -17.54 2.14 -18.56
CA LEU A 84 -18.47 1.01 -18.63
C LEU A 84 -19.68 1.19 -17.71
N ASN A 85 -19.47 1.76 -16.51
CA ASN A 85 -20.54 2.03 -15.57
C ASN A 85 -21.54 3.10 -16.08
N ASP A 86 -21.09 4.01 -16.95
CA ASP A 86 -21.98 5.01 -17.56
C ASP A 86 -23.00 4.40 -18.54
N GLU A 87 -22.71 3.21 -19.06
CA GLU A 87 -23.59 2.43 -19.93
C GLU A 87 -24.57 1.53 -19.15
N GLU A 88 -24.40 1.39 -17.81
CA GLU A 88 -25.28 0.57 -16.98
C GLU A 88 -26.62 1.25 -16.69
N GLU A 89 -27.70 0.44 -16.66
CA GLU A 89 -29.02 0.89 -16.21
C GLU A 89 -29.02 1.29 -14.73
N ILE A 90 -28.29 0.51 -13.90
CA ILE A 90 -28.15 0.76 -12.48
C ILE A 90 -26.68 1.03 -12.16
N LYS A 91 -26.35 2.32 -12.13
CA LYS A 91 -24.98 2.78 -11.93
C LYS A 91 -24.49 2.57 -10.50
N ALA A 92 -23.21 2.20 -10.39
CA ALA A 92 -22.47 2.23 -9.14
C ALA A 92 -21.91 3.63 -8.88
N LYS A 93 -21.63 3.94 -7.62
CA LYS A 93 -20.67 5.00 -7.30
C LYS A 93 -19.27 4.41 -7.45
N VAL A 94 -18.53 4.86 -8.47
CA VAL A 94 -17.14 4.44 -8.70
C VAL A 94 -16.21 5.36 -7.94
N VAL A 95 -15.36 4.83 -7.06
CA VAL A 95 -14.44 5.59 -6.22
C VAL A 95 -13.01 5.12 -6.47
N HIS A 96 -12.10 6.07 -6.71
CA HIS A 96 -10.66 5.82 -6.77
C HIS A 96 -10.01 6.15 -5.44
N LEU A 97 -8.99 5.37 -5.03
CA LEU A 97 -8.23 5.60 -3.81
C LEU A 97 -6.74 5.29 -4.04
N SER A 98 -5.90 6.33 -3.97
CA SER A 98 -4.45 6.15 -4.09
C SER A 98 -3.67 7.21 -3.32
N THR A 99 -2.35 7.03 -3.22
CA THR A 99 -1.45 8.02 -2.62
C THR A 99 -1.23 9.27 -3.49
N ASN A 100 -1.89 9.37 -4.64
CA ASN A 100 -1.99 10.64 -5.40
C ASN A 100 -3.01 11.60 -4.76
N MET A 101 -3.84 11.12 -3.85
CA MET A 101 -4.71 11.93 -3.02
C MET A 101 -4.00 12.33 -1.73
N CYS A 102 -4.19 13.55 -1.25
CA CYS A 102 -3.70 13.98 0.05
C CYS A 102 -4.44 13.27 1.20
N PRO A 103 -3.88 13.24 2.44
CA PRO A 103 -4.51 12.57 3.58
C PRO A 103 -5.95 13.00 3.87
N ALA A 104 -6.27 14.30 3.77
CA ALA A 104 -7.62 14.81 3.97
C ALA A 104 -8.60 14.26 2.93
N HIS A 105 -8.19 14.22 1.65
CA HIS A 105 -8.99 13.67 0.57
C HIS A 105 -9.25 12.17 0.77
N ARG A 106 -8.21 11.39 1.07
CA ARG A 106 -8.33 9.95 1.33
C ARG A 106 -9.27 9.64 2.50
N ARG A 107 -9.15 10.41 3.59
CA ARG A 107 -10.02 10.24 4.76
C ARG A 107 -11.48 10.43 4.38
N LYS A 108 -11.78 11.52 3.69
CA LYS A 108 -13.15 11.79 3.22
C LYS A 108 -13.67 10.69 2.30
N ALA A 109 -12.87 10.25 1.32
CA ALA A 109 -13.27 9.17 0.40
C ALA A 109 -13.55 7.85 1.15
N ILE A 110 -12.72 7.49 2.15
CA ILE A 110 -12.93 6.30 2.99
C ILE A 110 -14.22 6.42 3.82
N ASP A 111 -14.48 7.59 4.41
CA ASP A 111 -15.69 7.82 5.20
C ASP A 111 -16.95 7.79 4.31
N ASP A 112 -16.87 8.31 3.09
CA ASP A 112 -17.94 8.23 2.10
C ASP A 112 -18.19 6.79 1.65
N ILE A 113 -17.13 5.99 1.38
CA ILE A 113 -17.26 4.55 1.05
C ILE A 113 -17.94 3.81 2.20
N ARG A 114 -17.50 4.03 3.45
CA ARG A 114 -18.10 3.38 4.62
C ARG A 114 -19.58 3.67 4.71
N ARG A 115 -19.97 4.95 4.62
CA ARG A 115 -21.39 5.36 4.65
C ARG A 115 -22.21 4.70 3.53
N MET A 116 -21.67 4.63 2.31
CA MET A 116 -22.34 3.96 1.19
C MET A 116 -22.53 2.46 1.44
N LEU A 117 -21.52 1.78 1.97
CA LEU A 117 -21.59 0.35 2.31
C LEU A 117 -22.60 0.10 3.43
N ASP A 118 -22.61 0.92 4.48
CA ASP A 118 -23.56 0.83 5.60
C ASP A 118 -25.03 1.04 5.14
N ASN A 119 -25.22 1.89 4.11
CA ASN A 119 -26.52 2.12 3.49
C ASN A 119 -26.88 1.08 2.40
N ASN A 120 -26.05 0.05 2.19
CA ASN A 120 -26.21 -0.92 1.10
C ASN A 120 -26.27 -0.26 -0.30
N GLU A 121 -25.62 0.88 -0.48
CA GLU A 121 -25.50 1.52 -1.78
C GLU A 121 -24.56 0.72 -2.69
N ARG A 122 -24.74 0.88 -3.99
CA ARG A 122 -23.90 0.24 -5.01
C ARG A 122 -22.61 1.02 -5.17
N VAL A 123 -21.47 0.39 -4.83
CA VAL A 123 -20.16 1.04 -4.89
C VAL A 123 -19.09 0.12 -5.48
N ILE A 124 -18.26 0.68 -6.34
CA ILE A 124 -17.03 0.06 -6.84
C ILE A 124 -15.87 0.91 -6.33
N CYS A 125 -14.99 0.35 -5.51
CA CYS A 125 -13.78 1.01 -5.04
C CYS A 125 -12.56 0.44 -5.76
N ILE A 126 -11.84 1.28 -6.50
CA ILE A 126 -10.58 0.90 -7.15
C ILE A 126 -9.44 1.56 -6.42
N THR A 127 -8.51 0.76 -5.90
CA THR A 127 -7.50 1.25 -4.98
C THR A 127 -6.15 0.54 -5.14
N THR A 128 -5.11 1.16 -4.63
CA THR A 128 -3.85 0.49 -4.35
C THR A 128 -3.90 -0.19 -2.97
N GLN A 129 -2.78 -0.67 -2.46
CA GLN A 129 -2.65 -1.33 -1.13
C GLN A 129 -3.09 -0.46 0.07
N LEU A 130 -3.51 0.77 -0.15
CA LEU A 130 -3.94 1.69 0.92
C LEU A 130 -5.05 1.15 1.82
N ILE A 131 -5.91 0.32 1.26
CA ILE A 131 -7.07 -0.21 1.96
C ILE A 131 -6.77 -1.51 2.72
N GLU A 132 -5.61 -2.12 2.47
CA GLU A 132 -5.21 -3.40 3.05
C GLU A 132 -4.99 -3.29 4.57
N ALA A 133 -4.54 -2.13 5.08
CA ALA A 133 -4.30 -1.90 6.50
C ALA A 133 -5.00 -0.64 7.02
N GLY A 134 -5.48 -0.70 8.28
CA GLY A 134 -5.97 0.47 9.02
C GLY A 134 -7.35 1.01 8.60
N VAL A 135 -8.04 0.36 7.65
CA VAL A 135 -9.38 0.79 7.22
C VAL A 135 -10.40 -0.29 7.57
N ASP A 136 -11.47 0.08 8.27
CA ASP A 136 -12.55 -0.82 8.65
C ASP A 136 -13.73 -0.68 7.68
N ILE A 137 -13.73 -1.53 6.65
CA ILE A 137 -14.75 -1.62 5.61
C ILE A 137 -14.92 -3.07 5.17
N SER A 138 -16.13 -3.43 4.74
CA SER A 138 -16.49 -4.76 4.29
C SER A 138 -17.19 -4.71 2.94
N PHE A 139 -16.62 -5.41 1.95
CA PHE A 139 -17.20 -5.55 0.62
C PHE A 139 -17.73 -6.97 0.41
N LYS A 140 -18.72 -7.11 -0.47
CA LYS A 140 -19.28 -8.41 -0.85
C LYS A 140 -18.40 -9.17 -1.82
N CYS A 141 -17.56 -8.47 -2.58
CA CYS A 141 -16.64 -9.03 -3.56
C CYS A 141 -15.32 -8.27 -3.55
N VAL A 142 -14.21 -8.99 -3.68
CA VAL A 142 -12.88 -8.41 -3.82
C VAL A 142 -12.18 -8.98 -5.04
N ILE A 143 -11.61 -8.10 -5.86
CA ILE A 143 -10.65 -8.47 -6.90
C ILE A 143 -9.28 -7.98 -6.48
N ARG A 144 -8.27 -8.83 -6.55
CA ARG A 144 -6.88 -8.50 -6.24
C ARG A 144 -5.97 -8.78 -7.43
N SER A 145 -5.24 -7.78 -7.88
CA SER A 145 -4.14 -8.02 -8.80
C SER A 145 -3.08 -8.92 -8.13
N SER A 146 -2.51 -9.82 -8.88
CA SER A 146 -1.52 -10.80 -8.42
C SER A 146 -0.39 -10.12 -7.63
N ALA A 147 -0.12 -10.61 -6.43
CA ALA A 147 0.82 -10.05 -5.47
C ALA A 147 1.36 -11.16 -4.55
N GLY A 148 2.01 -10.78 -3.44
CA GLY A 148 2.35 -11.73 -2.39
C GLY A 148 1.12 -12.31 -1.70
N LEU A 149 1.26 -13.48 -1.12
CA LEU A 149 0.15 -14.16 -0.44
C LEU A 149 -0.35 -13.38 0.78
N ASP A 150 0.54 -12.65 1.45
CA ASP A 150 0.24 -11.72 2.53
C ASP A 150 -0.67 -10.56 2.07
N ASN A 151 -0.39 -9.97 0.90
CA ASN A 151 -1.24 -8.94 0.30
C ASN A 151 -2.62 -9.48 -0.10
N ILE A 152 -2.67 -10.70 -0.65
CA ILE A 152 -3.93 -11.37 -0.99
C ILE A 152 -4.75 -11.61 0.28
N ALA A 153 -4.12 -12.08 1.37
CA ALA A 153 -4.79 -12.29 2.64
C ALA A 153 -5.33 -10.98 3.25
N GLN A 154 -4.59 -9.88 3.15
CA GLN A 154 -5.01 -8.56 3.61
C GLN A 154 -6.21 -8.04 2.81
N ALA A 155 -6.19 -8.20 1.49
CA ALA A 155 -7.32 -7.85 0.62
C ALA A 155 -8.55 -8.75 0.91
N ALA A 156 -8.36 -10.05 1.11
CA ALA A 156 -9.40 -10.99 1.51
C ALA A 156 -10.03 -10.62 2.86
N GLY A 157 -9.25 -10.08 3.79
CA GLY A 157 -9.74 -9.53 5.05
C GLY A 157 -10.66 -8.30 4.92
N ARG A 158 -10.88 -7.79 3.70
CA ARG A 158 -11.87 -6.74 3.36
C ARG A 158 -13.11 -7.30 2.67
N CYS A 159 -13.12 -8.60 2.37
CA CYS A 159 -14.25 -9.32 1.81
C CYS A 159 -15.01 -10.00 2.94
N ASN A 160 -16.32 -9.77 3.02
CA ASN A 160 -17.18 -10.39 4.06
C ASN A 160 -16.60 -10.25 5.48
N ARG A 161 -15.99 -9.09 5.74
CA ARG A 161 -15.23 -8.85 6.98
C ARG A 161 -16.09 -9.03 8.23
N ASN A 162 -17.35 -8.60 8.17
CA ASN A 162 -18.28 -8.66 9.29
C ASN A 162 -18.99 -10.03 9.41
N GLY A 163 -18.79 -10.94 8.42
CA GLY A 163 -19.46 -12.25 8.42
C GLY A 163 -20.97 -12.16 8.16
N GLU A 164 -21.39 -11.24 7.30
CA GLU A 164 -22.80 -11.05 6.92
C GLU A 164 -23.32 -12.21 6.06
N ASP A 165 -22.43 -12.87 5.35
CA ASP A 165 -22.70 -14.05 4.53
C ASP A 165 -21.79 -15.21 4.99
N ASP A 166 -22.19 -16.44 4.70
CA ASP A 166 -21.39 -17.62 5.05
C ASP A 166 -20.00 -17.55 4.39
N ARG A 167 -19.96 -17.30 3.07
CA ARG A 167 -18.72 -17.16 2.30
C ARG A 167 -18.89 -16.20 1.13
N ARG A 168 -17.83 -15.48 0.80
CA ARG A 168 -17.74 -14.58 -0.35
C ARG A 168 -16.43 -14.80 -1.13
N ASN A 169 -16.46 -14.48 -2.41
CA ASN A 169 -15.33 -14.73 -3.31
C ASN A 169 -14.34 -13.58 -3.35
N VAL A 170 -13.06 -13.96 -3.33
CA VAL A 170 -11.91 -13.09 -3.59
C VAL A 170 -11.26 -13.57 -4.88
N TYR A 171 -11.31 -12.76 -5.92
CA TYR A 171 -10.76 -13.10 -7.23
C TYR A 171 -9.33 -12.61 -7.37
N ILE A 172 -8.43 -13.48 -7.87
CA ILE A 172 -7.06 -13.10 -8.19
C ILE A 172 -6.94 -13.00 -9.70
N ILE A 173 -6.49 -11.84 -10.20
CA ILE A 173 -6.20 -11.62 -11.62
C ILE A 173 -4.73 -11.25 -11.81
N LYS A 174 -4.20 -11.41 -13.01
CA LYS A 174 -2.90 -10.89 -13.41
C LYS A 174 -3.11 -9.75 -14.40
N LEU A 175 -2.48 -8.59 -14.16
CA LEU A 175 -2.45 -7.48 -15.09
C LEU A 175 -1.18 -7.57 -15.95
N LYS A 176 -1.32 -7.32 -17.26
CA LYS A 176 -0.23 -7.40 -18.24
C LYS A 176 0.75 -6.22 -18.08
N ASP A 177 0.22 -5.01 -17.91
CA ASP A 177 0.96 -3.75 -17.96
C ASP A 177 1.10 -3.08 -16.59
N GLU A 178 1.12 -3.85 -15.49
CA GLU A 178 1.23 -3.30 -14.13
C GLU A 178 2.63 -2.79 -13.77
N TYR A 179 3.65 -3.13 -14.60
CA TYR A 179 5.04 -2.62 -14.50
C TYR A 179 5.68 -2.74 -13.11
N ILE A 180 5.56 -3.92 -12.48
CA ILE A 180 6.10 -4.19 -11.14
C ILE A 180 7.61 -4.53 -11.13
N GLU A 181 8.28 -4.52 -12.27
CA GLU A 181 9.70 -4.91 -12.42
C GLU A 181 10.63 -4.08 -11.54
N LYS A 182 10.29 -2.81 -11.29
CA LYS A 182 11.04 -1.91 -10.41
C LYS A 182 10.74 -2.14 -8.92
N LEU A 183 9.72 -2.94 -8.60
CA LEU A 183 9.30 -3.28 -7.25
C LEU A 183 9.81 -4.68 -6.89
N GLY A 184 11.14 -4.85 -6.79
CA GLY A 184 11.79 -6.15 -6.65
C GLY A 184 11.19 -7.07 -5.58
N LYS A 185 10.88 -6.53 -4.40
CA LYS A 185 10.24 -7.29 -3.30
C LYS A 185 8.85 -7.80 -3.68
N LEU A 186 8.04 -6.97 -4.33
CA LEU A 186 6.70 -7.33 -4.77
C LEU A 186 6.74 -8.38 -5.89
N LYS A 187 7.67 -8.21 -6.84
CA LYS A 187 7.88 -9.18 -7.93
C LYS A 187 8.24 -10.55 -7.39
N GLU A 188 9.16 -10.63 -6.43
CA GLU A 188 9.53 -11.88 -5.80
C GLU A 188 8.39 -12.51 -5.01
N ALA A 189 7.66 -11.71 -4.22
CA ALA A 189 6.47 -12.15 -3.50
C ALA A 189 5.39 -12.70 -4.44
N GLN A 190 5.15 -12.02 -5.58
CA GLN A 190 4.23 -12.47 -6.63
C GLN A 190 4.69 -13.79 -7.27
N ARG A 191 6.00 -13.93 -7.55
CA ARG A 191 6.58 -15.18 -8.09
C ARG A 191 6.33 -16.35 -7.16
N GLN A 192 6.64 -16.19 -5.87
CA GLN A 192 6.44 -17.22 -4.84
C GLN A 192 4.97 -17.59 -4.67
N CYS A 193 4.09 -16.59 -4.63
CA CYS A 193 2.65 -16.83 -4.59
C CYS A 193 2.17 -17.61 -5.82
N GLY A 194 2.66 -17.29 -7.02
CA GLY A 194 2.34 -18.00 -8.25
C GLY A 194 2.79 -19.47 -8.23
N LEU A 195 3.93 -19.78 -7.63
CA LEU A 195 4.39 -21.17 -7.44
C LEU A 195 3.47 -21.94 -6.48
N ILE A 196 3.07 -21.31 -5.38
CA ILE A 196 2.13 -21.88 -4.41
C ILE A 196 0.77 -22.19 -5.08
N VAL A 197 0.21 -21.22 -5.82
CA VAL A 197 -1.08 -21.39 -6.52
C VAL A 197 -1.00 -22.55 -7.53
N ARG A 198 0.08 -22.66 -8.29
CA ARG A 198 0.25 -23.79 -9.25
C ARG A 198 0.33 -25.15 -8.57
N LYS A 199 0.95 -25.20 -7.39
CA LYS A 199 1.21 -26.45 -6.67
C LYS A 199 0.03 -26.92 -5.84
N TYR A 200 -0.70 -26.00 -5.19
CA TYR A 200 -1.72 -26.31 -4.18
C TYR A 200 -3.13 -25.84 -4.55
N GLY A 201 -3.28 -25.10 -5.66
CA GLY A 201 -4.56 -24.48 -6.01
C GLY A 201 -4.91 -23.29 -5.15
N CYS A 202 -6.13 -22.77 -5.30
CA CYS A 202 -6.60 -21.58 -4.56
C CYS A 202 -7.49 -21.91 -3.37
N GLU A 203 -8.09 -23.09 -3.28
CA GLU A 203 -9.07 -23.45 -2.24
C GLU A 203 -8.53 -23.32 -0.81
N GLN A 204 -7.26 -23.71 -0.61
CA GLN A 204 -6.57 -23.65 0.68
C GLN A 204 -5.52 -22.54 0.74
N LEU A 205 -5.52 -21.62 -0.21
CA LEU A 205 -4.45 -20.64 -0.38
C LEU A 205 -4.19 -19.81 0.89
N LEU A 206 -5.24 -19.47 1.62
CA LEU A 206 -5.15 -18.70 2.86
C LEU A 206 -5.04 -19.57 4.12
N SER A 207 -4.89 -20.91 4.00
CA SER A 207 -4.72 -21.77 5.17
C SER A 207 -3.38 -21.48 5.87
N VAL A 208 -3.34 -21.75 7.18
CA VAL A 208 -2.16 -21.50 8.01
C VAL A 208 -0.92 -22.22 7.48
N ASP A 209 -1.08 -23.47 7.03
CA ASP A 209 0.04 -24.28 6.54
C ASP A 209 0.61 -23.74 5.22
N ILE A 210 -0.27 -23.30 4.31
CA ILE A 210 0.16 -22.68 3.05
C ILE A 210 0.82 -21.32 3.32
N MET A 211 0.28 -20.51 4.24
CA MET A 211 0.90 -19.24 4.65
C MET A 211 2.29 -19.46 5.27
N LYS A 212 2.45 -20.42 6.18
CA LYS A 212 3.76 -20.76 6.75
C LYS A 212 4.75 -21.19 5.67
N ARG A 213 4.32 -22.01 4.72
CA ARG A 213 5.15 -22.48 3.60
C ARG A 213 5.55 -21.33 2.71
N TYR A 214 4.60 -20.46 2.31
CA TYR A 214 4.89 -19.28 1.51
C TYR A 214 5.96 -18.40 2.15
N PHE A 215 5.83 -18.08 3.44
CA PHE A 215 6.81 -17.25 4.12
C PHE A 215 8.16 -17.92 4.24
N ARG A 216 8.20 -19.24 4.50
CA ARG A 216 9.45 -19.97 4.54
C ARG A 216 10.14 -19.90 3.18
N ASP A 217 9.46 -20.31 2.11
CA ASP A 217 10.01 -20.37 0.76
C ASP A 217 10.43 -18.95 0.28
N TYR A 218 9.63 -17.92 0.59
CA TYR A 218 9.94 -16.52 0.29
C TYR A 218 11.22 -16.04 0.97
N TYR A 219 11.38 -16.30 2.27
CA TYR A 219 12.58 -15.86 3.00
C TYR A 219 13.81 -16.70 2.70
N GLU A 220 13.66 -18.00 2.42
CA GLU A 220 14.77 -18.85 1.98
C GLU A 220 15.31 -18.37 0.62
N ASP A 221 14.47 -18.07 -0.34
CA ASP A 221 14.90 -17.54 -1.64
C ASP A 221 15.52 -16.14 -1.51
N CYS A 222 14.95 -15.26 -0.68
CA CYS A 222 15.53 -13.95 -0.41
C CYS A 222 16.90 -14.02 0.29
N ALA A 223 17.16 -15.05 1.08
CA ALA A 223 18.45 -15.28 1.72
C ALA A 223 19.50 -15.86 0.77
N CYS A 224 19.06 -16.60 -0.26
CA CYS A 224 19.93 -17.20 -1.27
C CYS A 224 20.34 -16.21 -2.38
N ASP A 225 19.61 -15.12 -2.57
CA ASP A 225 20.02 -14.08 -3.51
C ASP A 225 21.31 -13.42 -3.01
N SER A 226 22.31 -13.35 -3.90
CA SER A 226 23.67 -12.86 -3.65
C SER A 226 23.77 -11.44 -3.08
N LYS A 227 22.65 -10.82 -2.78
CA LYS A 227 22.54 -9.51 -2.12
C LYS A 227 22.29 -9.58 -0.62
N GLY A 228 22.03 -10.75 -0.02
CA GLY A 228 21.96 -10.96 1.45
C GLY A 228 21.11 -9.98 2.28
N ASP A 229 20.66 -8.93 1.64
CA ASP A 229 20.26 -7.64 2.22
C ASP A 229 18.86 -7.64 2.88
N MET A 230 18.00 -8.60 2.57
CA MET A 230 16.63 -8.55 3.07
C MET A 230 16.49 -8.99 4.53
N LEU A 231 17.36 -9.90 4.99
CA LEU A 231 17.34 -10.37 6.37
C LEU A 231 18.38 -9.64 7.24
N GLU A 232 19.51 -9.22 6.66
CA GLU A 232 20.62 -8.66 7.43
C GLU A 232 20.68 -7.13 7.40
N TYR A 233 20.04 -6.45 6.48
CA TYR A 233 20.02 -4.98 6.31
C TYR A 233 21.42 -4.36 6.56
N GLN A 234 22.26 -4.38 5.54
CA GLN A 234 23.63 -3.84 5.63
C GLN A 234 23.61 -2.33 5.88
N ILE A 235 24.39 -1.89 6.85
CA ILE A 235 24.54 -0.47 7.17
C ILE A 235 25.51 0.15 6.15
N ARG A 236 25.09 1.23 5.48
CA ARG A 236 25.93 1.93 4.48
C ARG A 236 27.27 2.32 5.09
N ASN A 237 28.34 2.05 4.35
CA ASN A 237 29.74 2.33 4.77
C ASN A 237 30.18 1.59 6.04
N SER A 238 29.60 0.44 6.34
CA SER A 238 29.91 -0.38 7.50
C SER A 238 30.01 -1.85 7.08
N ASN A 239 30.82 -2.62 7.80
CA ASN A 239 30.90 -4.06 7.65
C ASN A 239 29.84 -4.77 8.52
N TYR A 240 28.93 -4.04 9.14
CA TYR A 240 27.94 -4.53 10.08
C TYR A 240 26.53 -4.43 9.52
N SER A 241 25.69 -5.39 9.86
CA SER A 241 24.27 -5.38 9.60
C SER A 241 23.48 -4.83 10.80
N LEU A 242 22.20 -4.48 10.59
CA LEU A 242 21.30 -4.17 11.71
C LEU A 242 21.17 -5.35 12.68
N LEU A 243 21.17 -6.57 12.15
CA LEU A 243 21.08 -7.77 12.96
C LEU A 243 22.29 -7.90 13.90
N ASP A 244 23.49 -7.56 13.42
CA ASP A 244 24.71 -7.52 14.25
C ASP A 244 24.60 -6.52 15.40
N LEU A 245 24.01 -5.35 15.15
CA LEU A 245 23.82 -4.31 16.16
C LEU A 245 22.74 -4.68 17.20
N LEU A 246 21.72 -5.45 16.80
CA LEU A 246 20.61 -5.85 17.65
C LEU A 246 20.85 -7.18 18.36
N SER A 247 21.69 -8.07 17.81
CA SER A 247 22.03 -9.37 18.36
C SER A 247 23.33 -9.33 19.14
N CYS A 248 23.27 -9.13 20.44
CA CYS A 248 24.38 -9.38 21.41
C CYS A 248 25.77 -8.79 21.10
N ASN A 249 25.90 -7.78 20.23
CA ASN A 249 27.16 -7.06 19.97
C ASN A 249 28.38 -8.00 19.80
N ILE A 250 28.29 -8.99 18.92
CA ILE A 250 29.40 -9.90 18.58
C ILE A 250 30.66 -9.13 18.16
N ILE A 251 30.49 -7.94 17.62
CA ILE A 251 31.51 -7.00 17.15
C ILE A 251 32.49 -6.62 18.25
N PHE A 252 32.03 -6.53 19.49
CA PHE A 252 32.86 -6.12 20.64
C PHE A 252 33.22 -7.27 21.56
N SER A 253 32.96 -8.52 21.18
CA SER A 253 33.25 -9.72 22.01
C SER A 253 34.75 -9.94 22.27
N ASN A 254 35.63 -9.32 21.49
CA ASN A 254 37.07 -9.40 21.67
C ASN A 254 37.63 -8.36 22.67
N ASP A 255 36.83 -7.35 23.01
CA ASP A 255 37.21 -6.36 24.02
C ASP A 255 36.66 -6.78 25.39
N LYS A 256 37.52 -7.15 26.31
CA LYS A 256 37.20 -7.54 27.70
C LYS A 256 36.67 -6.37 28.54
N GLY A 257 36.19 -5.31 27.91
CA GLY A 257 35.63 -4.14 28.59
C GLY A 257 34.24 -4.38 29.16
N ASN A 258 33.95 -3.77 30.29
CA ASN A 258 32.63 -3.75 30.97
C ASN A 258 31.59 -2.94 30.17
N TRP A 259 31.08 -3.47 29.07
CA TRP A 259 30.02 -2.83 28.34
C TRP A 259 28.68 -2.96 29.07
N LYS A 260 28.10 -1.83 29.46
CA LYS A 260 26.79 -1.79 30.15
C LYS A 260 25.60 -2.14 29.24
N SER A 261 25.75 -2.08 27.92
CA SER A 261 24.71 -2.42 26.96
C SER A 261 25.24 -3.36 25.88
N ARG A 262 24.55 -4.49 25.68
CA ARG A 262 24.91 -5.50 24.68
C ARG A 262 24.28 -5.24 23.31
N GLN A 263 23.47 -4.21 23.17
CA GLN A 263 22.71 -3.92 21.95
C GLN A 263 22.80 -2.43 21.64
N ALA A 264 22.95 -2.11 20.36
CA ALA A 264 23.09 -0.74 19.86
C ALA A 264 21.79 -0.23 19.23
N PHE A 265 20.68 -0.22 19.99
CA PHE A 265 19.35 0.16 19.50
C PHE A 265 19.31 1.55 18.88
N LYS A 266 19.99 2.54 19.46
CA LYS A 266 20.02 3.90 18.91
C LYS A 266 20.68 3.90 17.52
N THR A 267 21.87 3.33 17.41
CA THR A 267 22.61 3.25 16.13
C THR A 267 21.83 2.45 15.10
N ALA A 268 21.17 1.35 15.50
CA ALA A 268 20.32 0.57 14.63
C ALA A 268 19.13 1.40 14.14
N GLY A 269 18.45 2.13 15.03
CA GLY A 269 17.32 3.01 14.68
C GLY A 269 17.71 4.16 13.77
N ASP A 270 18.88 4.78 14.01
CA ASP A 270 19.38 5.89 13.17
C ASP A 270 19.71 5.42 11.74
N ASN A 271 20.11 4.17 11.56
CA ASN A 271 20.45 3.58 10.26
C ASN A 271 19.29 2.82 9.59
N PHE A 272 18.24 2.50 10.32
CA PHE A 272 17.09 1.80 9.74
C PHE A 272 16.19 2.73 8.96
N ARG A 273 15.88 2.34 7.73
CA ARG A 273 14.87 2.98 6.89
C ARG A 273 13.96 1.89 6.33
N MET A 274 12.72 1.83 6.81
CA MET A 274 11.73 0.88 6.28
C MET A 274 11.32 1.23 4.84
N ILE A 275 11.23 2.53 4.56
CA ILE A 275 10.91 3.08 3.24
C ILE A 275 11.96 4.16 2.96
N ASP A 276 12.68 4.03 1.85
CA ASP A 276 13.55 5.09 1.37
C ASP A 276 12.69 6.27 0.94
N ASN A 277 12.66 7.33 1.76
CA ASN A 277 11.92 8.56 1.49
C ASN A 277 12.70 9.45 0.51
N ASN A 278 12.81 9.00 -0.74
CA ASN A 278 13.27 9.85 -1.84
C ASN A 278 12.07 10.55 -2.50
N THR A 279 11.19 11.14 -1.68
CA THR A 279 10.00 11.83 -2.16
C THR A 279 10.07 13.31 -1.82
N ILE A 280 9.44 14.12 -2.66
CA ILE A 280 9.30 15.56 -2.51
C ILE A 280 7.86 15.84 -2.10
N ASP A 281 7.71 16.68 -1.10
CA ASP A 281 6.42 17.08 -0.55
C ASP A 281 5.81 18.20 -1.37
N ILE A 282 4.56 18.02 -1.83
CA ILE A 282 3.82 19.02 -2.58
C ILE A 282 2.49 19.27 -1.87
N ILE A 283 2.20 20.53 -1.53
CA ILE A 283 0.88 20.94 -1.01
C ILE A 283 -0.08 21.01 -2.18
N VAL A 284 -1.25 20.38 -2.04
CA VAL A 284 -2.26 20.32 -3.11
C VAL A 284 -3.52 21.11 -2.73
N PRO A 285 -4.14 21.84 -3.67
CA PRO A 285 -5.32 22.67 -3.44
C PRO A 285 -6.60 21.83 -3.47
N TYR A 286 -6.70 20.87 -2.56
CA TYR A 286 -7.80 19.91 -2.49
C TYR A 286 -9.17 20.57 -2.21
N ASN A 287 -9.18 21.56 -1.32
CA ASN A 287 -10.38 22.27 -0.91
C ASN A 287 -10.05 23.76 -0.65
N GLU A 288 -11.08 24.56 -0.28
CA GLU A 288 -10.90 25.97 0.03
C GLU A 288 -9.91 26.22 1.17
N GLU A 289 -9.89 25.38 2.21
CA GLU A 289 -8.94 25.51 3.32
C GLU A 289 -7.50 25.32 2.85
N ALA A 290 -7.23 24.30 2.03
CA ALA A 290 -5.93 24.06 1.42
C ALA A 290 -5.48 25.25 0.57
N SER A 291 -6.40 25.82 -0.24
CA SER A 291 -6.11 26.98 -1.09
C SER A 291 -5.76 28.21 -0.24
N ARG A 292 -6.51 28.48 0.84
CA ARG A 292 -6.21 29.57 1.78
C ARG A 292 -4.85 29.39 2.47
N ILE A 293 -4.48 28.15 2.82
CA ILE A 293 -3.16 27.87 3.41
C ILE A 293 -2.05 28.16 2.38
N ILE A 294 -2.21 27.74 1.13
CA ILE A 294 -1.24 28.00 0.05
C ILE A 294 -1.11 29.52 -0.19
N GLU A 295 -2.21 30.26 -0.25
CA GLU A 295 -2.22 31.72 -0.39
C GLU A 295 -1.52 32.41 0.78
N ALA A 296 -1.85 32.00 2.02
CA ALA A 296 -1.23 32.55 3.22
C ALA A 296 0.28 32.27 3.28
N LEU A 297 0.74 31.09 2.87
CA LEU A 297 2.17 30.78 2.80
C LEU A 297 2.92 31.61 1.75
N ASN A 298 2.24 32.08 0.69
CA ASN A 298 2.80 32.98 -0.32
C ASN A 298 2.87 34.45 0.12
N GLY A 299 2.18 34.80 1.22
CA GLY A 299 2.14 36.16 1.75
C GLY A 299 3.33 36.50 2.67
N GLU A 300 3.37 37.73 3.13
CA GLU A 300 4.29 38.14 4.17
C GLU A 300 3.82 37.62 5.54
N ILE A 301 4.51 36.60 6.05
CA ILE A 301 4.17 35.93 7.32
C ILE A 301 5.37 35.84 8.24
N THR A 302 5.09 35.82 9.54
CA THR A 302 6.12 35.56 10.56
C THR A 302 6.49 34.08 10.59
N ILE A 303 7.68 33.78 11.13
CA ILE A 303 8.16 32.39 11.28
C ILE A 303 7.15 31.53 12.08
N SER A 304 6.58 32.08 13.14
CA SER A 304 5.59 31.39 13.97
C SER A 304 4.33 31.04 13.17
N GLN A 305 3.83 31.96 12.35
CA GLN A 305 2.70 31.74 11.46
C GLN A 305 3.03 30.70 10.37
N ALA A 306 4.24 30.75 9.78
CA ALA A 306 4.69 29.78 8.80
C ALA A 306 4.70 28.35 9.37
N LEU A 307 5.22 28.15 10.57
CA LEU A 307 5.24 26.85 11.25
C LEU A 307 3.83 26.33 11.56
N GLU A 308 2.92 27.22 11.97
CA GLU A 308 1.52 26.85 12.21
C GLU A 308 0.82 26.43 10.90
N LEU A 309 1.00 27.21 9.83
CA LEU A 309 0.44 26.90 8.50
C LEU A 309 1.02 25.60 7.93
N GLN A 310 2.33 25.37 8.07
CA GLN A 310 2.95 24.11 7.67
C GLN A 310 2.35 22.90 8.40
N ARG A 311 2.09 23.03 9.71
CA ARG A 311 1.43 21.97 10.49
C ARG A 311 0.03 21.70 9.99
N LYS A 312 -0.76 22.73 9.67
CA LYS A 312 -2.09 22.58 9.06
C LYS A 312 -2.03 22.00 7.64
N ALA A 313 -0.99 22.35 6.87
CA ALA A 313 -0.78 21.88 5.51
C ALA A 313 -0.47 20.38 5.42
N GLN A 314 0.01 19.73 6.49
CA GLN A 314 0.40 18.31 6.47
C GLN A 314 -0.70 17.38 5.93
N GLN A 315 -1.97 17.68 6.23
CA GLN A 315 -3.10 16.89 5.71
C GLN A 315 -3.38 17.09 4.21
N TYR A 316 -2.75 18.09 3.61
CA TYR A 316 -2.88 18.45 2.18
C TYR A 316 -1.61 18.16 1.39
N ILE A 317 -0.63 17.44 1.96
CA ILE A 317 0.61 17.08 1.29
C ILE A 317 0.45 15.76 0.53
N VAL A 318 0.95 15.75 -0.70
CA VAL A 318 1.17 14.55 -1.50
C VAL A 318 2.67 14.38 -1.71
N ASN A 319 3.16 13.18 -1.40
CA ASN A 319 4.56 12.81 -1.59
C ASN A 319 4.75 12.24 -2.99
N VAL A 320 5.61 12.85 -3.79
CA VAL A 320 5.90 12.39 -5.15
C VAL A 320 7.37 12.01 -5.29
N TYR A 321 7.66 11.03 -6.14
CA TYR A 321 9.04 10.69 -6.50
C TYR A 321 9.66 11.74 -7.41
N ASP A 322 10.99 11.83 -7.42
CA ASP A 322 11.76 12.81 -8.20
C ASP A 322 11.37 12.86 -9.69
N TYR A 323 11.09 11.69 -10.30
CA TYR A 323 10.67 11.66 -11.71
C TYR A 323 9.28 12.31 -11.95
N THR A 324 8.35 12.16 -11.00
CA THR A 324 7.04 12.82 -11.08
C THR A 324 7.18 14.31 -10.83
N PHE A 325 8.01 14.69 -9.85
CA PHE A 325 8.30 16.10 -9.57
C PHE A 325 8.88 16.82 -10.79
N LYS A 326 9.85 16.21 -11.47
CA LYS A 326 10.44 16.76 -12.70
C LYS A 326 9.39 16.97 -13.79
N LYS A 327 8.52 15.99 -14.03
CA LYS A 327 7.42 16.13 -14.99
C LYS A 327 6.47 17.28 -14.63
N LEU A 328 6.14 17.44 -13.35
CA LEU A 328 5.29 18.54 -12.89
C LEU A 328 5.98 19.89 -13.09
N ALA A 329 7.28 19.99 -12.79
CA ALA A 329 8.06 21.20 -13.00
C ALA A 329 8.20 21.58 -14.49
N GLU A 330 8.47 20.60 -15.36
CA GLU A 330 8.56 20.79 -16.82
C GLU A 330 7.24 21.29 -17.43
N ASN A 331 6.11 20.92 -16.85
CA ASN A 331 4.77 21.34 -17.31
C ASN A 331 4.22 22.57 -16.55
N ASP A 332 5.08 23.28 -15.83
CA ASP A 332 4.72 24.49 -15.06
C ASP A 332 3.55 24.24 -14.08
N ALA A 333 3.49 23.03 -13.51
CA ALA A 333 2.41 22.63 -12.59
C ALA A 333 2.63 23.08 -11.14
N LEU A 334 3.82 23.60 -10.81
CA LEU A 334 4.23 23.90 -9.45
C LEU A 334 4.44 25.39 -9.23
N ASN A 335 4.04 25.86 -8.05
CA ASN A 335 4.41 27.15 -7.51
C ASN A 335 5.47 26.93 -6.40
N GLU A 336 6.58 27.67 -6.48
CA GLU A 336 7.60 27.68 -5.44
C GLU A 336 7.26 28.73 -4.39
N ILE A 337 7.12 28.31 -3.14
CA ILE A 337 6.85 29.17 -1.99
C ILE A 337 8.15 29.28 -1.18
N LYS A 338 8.72 30.50 -1.09
CA LYS A 338 9.90 30.78 -0.27
C LYS A 338 9.50 30.97 1.17
N VAL A 339 9.89 30.06 2.05
CA VAL A 339 9.56 30.15 3.49
C VAL A 339 10.43 31.15 4.23
N ARG A 340 11.65 31.45 3.73
CA ARG A 340 12.58 32.46 4.27
C ARG A 340 13.34 33.13 3.15
N GLN A 341 13.56 34.43 3.27
CA GLN A 341 14.36 35.20 2.30
C GLN A 341 15.84 34.76 2.26
N ASP A 342 16.37 34.19 3.36
CA ASP A 342 17.79 33.86 3.53
C ASP A 342 18.12 32.37 3.39
N GLU A 343 17.13 31.48 3.36
CA GLU A 343 17.35 30.04 3.23
C GLU A 343 16.76 29.51 1.91
N LYS A 344 17.52 28.63 1.22
CA LYS A 344 17.06 27.91 0.02
C LYS A 344 16.07 26.79 0.38
N VAL A 345 15.14 27.06 1.29
CA VAL A 345 14.08 26.12 1.67
C VAL A 345 12.81 26.53 0.93
N TYR A 346 12.45 25.72 -0.05
CA TYR A 346 11.24 25.91 -0.84
C TYR A 346 10.18 24.92 -0.39
N ILE A 347 8.93 25.39 -0.31
CA ILE A 347 7.74 24.54 -0.28
C ILE A 347 7.12 24.58 -1.66
N TYR A 348 6.75 23.43 -2.19
CA TYR A 348 6.08 23.35 -3.47
C TYR A 348 4.58 23.24 -3.29
N ALA A 349 3.83 24.05 -4.03
CA ALA A 349 2.38 23.97 -4.09
C ALA A 349 1.94 23.64 -5.52
N LEU A 350 0.99 22.72 -5.66
CA LEU A 350 0.44 22.32 -6.95
C LEU A 350 -0.57 23.37 -7.43
N LYS A 351 -0.56 23.70 -8.72
CA LYS A 351 -1.60 24.50 -9.36
C LYS A 351 -2.92 23.70 -9.45
N LYS A 352 -4.06 24.40 -9.39
CA LYS A 352 -5.38 23.79 -9.23
C LYS A 352 -5.75 22.83 -10.36
N GLU A 353 -5.39 23.15 -11.58
CA GLU A 353 -5.67 22.37 -12.79
C GLU A 353 -4.98 20.99 -12.82
N PHE A 354 -4.00 20.76 -11.94
CA PHE A 354 -3.28 19.48 -11.84
C PHE A 354 -3.75 18.60 -10.68
N TYR A 355 -4.80 19.02 -9.98
CA TYR A 355 -5.44 18.24 -8.92
C TYR A 355 -6.93 18.01 -9.20
N ASN A 356 -7.35 16.75 -9.19
CA ASN A 356 -8.71 16.33 -9.47
C ASN A 356 -9.34 15.69 -8.24
N ASN A 357 -10.63 15.97 -8.01
CA ASN A 357 -11.37 15.43 -6.86
C ASN A 357 -11.71 13.93 -7.00
N ALA A 358 -11.55 13.32 -8.17
CA ALA A 358 -11.76 11.90 -8.37
C ALA A 358 -10.46 11.09 -8.20
N THR A 359 -9.31 11.57 -8.71
CA THR A 359 -8.06 10.79 -8.78
C THR A 359 -6.88 11.39 -8.03
N GLY A 360 -6.98 12.65 -7.57
CA GLY A 360 -5.92 13.35 -6.89
C GLY A 360 -4.92 14.03 -7.85
N LEU A 361 -3.64 14.02 -7.52
CA LEU A 361 -2.56 14.67 -8.28
C LEU A 361 -2.29 13.95 -9.61
N SER A 362 -2.13 14.71 -10.68
CA SER A 362 -1.72 14.20 -12.00
C SER A 362 -0.27 13.72 -12.00
N THR A 363 -0.04 12.44 -12.25
CA THR A 363 1.32 11.87 -12.32
C THR A 363 2.00 12.10 -13.68
N GLU A 364 1.22 12.48 -14.69
CA GLU A 364 1.73 12.77 -16.04
C GLU A 364 2.12 14.23 -16.24
N GLY A 365 1.81 15.09 -15.25
CA GLY A 365 2.05 16.53 -15.34
C GLY A 365 1.16 17.22 -16.40
N LYS A 366 0.03 16.63 -16.75
CA LYS A 366 -0.97 17.23 -17.62
C LYS A 366 -2.13 17.76 -16.80
N PRO A 367 -2.74 18.91 -17.19
CA PRO A 367 -3.97 19.35 -16.57
C PRO A 367 -5.02 18.24 -16.66
N GLN A 368 -5.76 18.05 -15.58
CA GLN A 368 -6.82 17.05 -15.54
C GLN A 368 -8.14 17.71 -15.85
N GLU A 369 -8.84 17.20 -16.86
CA GLU A 369 -10.22 17.59 -17.11
C GLU A 369 -11.08 17.26 -15.89
N ALA A 370 -12.03 18.13 -15.56
CA ALA A 370 -12.98 17.88 -14.49
C ALA A 370 -13.85 16.67 -14.87
N MET A 371 -13.53 15.50 -14.35
CA MET A 371 -14.47 14.37 -14.38
C MET A 371 -15.61 14.72 -13.42
N PHE A 372 -16.77 14.99 -13.97
CA PHE A 372 -18.01 15.06 -13.20
C PHE A 372 -18.38 13.63 -12.79
N VAL A 373 -18.16 13.28 -11.53
CA VAL A 373 -18.51 11.99 -10.90
C VAL A 373 -19.78 12.16 -10.07
#